data_e6fba1e3c3b2fadc1d5476e6fbcfb444
#
_entry.id   e6fba1e3c3b2fadc1d5476e6fbcfb444
#
_cell.length_a   1.000
_cell.length_b   1.000
_cell.length_c   1.000
_cell.angle_alpha   90.00
_cell.angle_beta   90.00
_cell.angle_gamma   90.00
#
_symmetry.space_group_name_H-M   'P 1'
#
loop_
_entity.id
_entity.type
_entity.pdbx_description
1 polymer ?
#
loop_
_entity_poly.entity_id
_entity_poly.type
_entity_poly.pdbx_seq_one_letter_code
_entity_poly.pdbx_strand_id
1 'polypeptide(L)'
;MKHNITAAIVGILVVTLLAVTAVAFTAEQAEQGKNLYGQYCSVCHGPDARGGKVPQQFGKIGGKEVPALAGPGALPGMENAAQVYEFAKSKMPPGHPGMLQDEQYLAIVSFALQANGIQPDGQPLTAETAKKIKLSGGN
;
A
#
# COMPACT_ATOMS: atom_id res chain seq x y z
N MET A 1 -19.66 42.05 -58.26
CA MET A 1 -18.86 41.90 -57.04
C MET A 1 -19.17 40.56 -56.41
N LYS A 2 -18.22 39.63 -56.45
CA LYS A 2 -18.39 38.30 -55.92
C LYS A 2 -17.69 38.26 -54.55
N HIS A 3 -18.43 38.10 -53.45
CA HIS A 3 -17.88 37.94 -52.14
C HIS A 3 -17.68 36.45 -51.87
N ASN A 4 -16.40 36.03 -51.84
CA ASN A 4 -16.01 34.70 -51.41
C ASN A 4 -15.96 34.68 -49.88
N ILE A 5 -16.92 34.03 -49.26
CA ILE A 5 -16.88 33.75 -47.82
C ILE A 5 -16.15 32.43 -47.63
N THR A 6 -14.88 32.53 -47.26
CA THR A 6 -14.09 31.38 -46.89
C THR A 6 -14.45 30.99 -45.44
N ALA A 7 -15.23 29.95 -45.28
CA ALA A 7 -15.55 29.42 -43.97
C ALA A 7 -14.33 28.68 -43.42
N ALA A 8 -13.67 29.26 -42.43
CA ALA A 8 -12.63 28.60 -41.68
C ALA A 8 -13.26 27.64 -40.65
N ILE A 9 -13.16 26.35 -40.92
CA ILE A 9 -13.56 25.32 -39.97
C ILE A 9 -12.44 25.17 -38.96
N VAL A 10 -12.62 25.78 -37.79
CA VAL A 10 -11.72 25.54 -36.62
C VAL A 10 -12.11 24.22 -35.99
N GLY A 11 -11.39 23.18 -36.34
CA GLY A 11 -11.52 21.87 -35.67
C GLY A 11 -10.99 21.93 -34.24
N ILE A 12 -11.89 21.96 -33.25
CA ILE A 12 -11.55 21.83 -31.86
C ILE A 12 -11.22 20.35 -31.61
N LEU A 13 -9.94 20.06 -31.52
CA LEU A 13 -9.45 18.75 -31.11
C LEU A 13 -9.69 18.62 -29.61
N VAL A 14 -10.78 17.97 -29.19
CA VAL A 14 -11.03 17.63 -27.78
C VAL A 14 -10.14 16.46 -27.44
N VAL A 15 -8.98 16.73 -26.84
CA VAL A 15 -8.13 15.70 -26.23
C VAL A 15 -8.78 15.29 -24.93
N THR A 16 -9.55 14.22 -24.95
CA THR A 16 -10.03 13.56 -23.75
C THR A 16 -8.84 12.91 -23.05
N LEU A 17 -8.30 13.58 -22.03
CA LEU A 17 -7.34 13.00 -21.13
C LEU A 17 -8.08 11.89 -20.33
N LEU A 18 -7.88 10.64 -20.71
CA LEU A 18 -8.26 9.51 -19.88
C LEU A 18 -7.36 9.56 -18.64
N ALA A 19 -7.87 10.11 -17.55
CA ALA A 19 -7.22 9.99 -16.25
C ALA A 19 -7.18 8.51 -15.89
N VAL A 20 -6.01 7.90 -16.01
CA VAL A 20 -5.75 6.58 -15.45
C VAL A 20 -5.80 6.78 -13.93
N THR A 21 -6.92 6.41 -13.32
CA THR A 21 -7.03 6.41 -11.86
C THR A 21 -6.05 5.38 -11.33
N ALA A 22 -4.97 5.86 -10.73
CA ALA A 22 -4.06 4.99 -10.01
C ALA A 22 -4.87 4.33 -8.87
N VAL A 23 -4.85 3.01 -8.79
CA VAL A 23 -5.58 2.29 -7.76
C VAL A 23 -4.67 2.16 -6.56
N ALA A 24 -5.04 2.75 -5.42
CA ALA A 24 -4.26 2.67 -4.19
C ALA A 24 -5.13 2.25 -3.00
N PHE A 25 -5.62 3.19 -2.22
CA PHE A 25 -6.44 2.93 -1.02
C PHE A 25 -7.17 4.22 -0.60
N THR A 26 -8.10 4.13 0.35
CA THR A 26 -8.71 5.32 0.94
C THR A 26 -7.90 5.82 2.15
N ALA A 27 -7.98 7.12 2.45
CA ALA A 27 -7.32 7.70 3.61
C ALA A 27 -7.86 7.09 4.93
N GLU A 28 -9.16 6.82 4.99
CA GLU A 28 -9.82 6.17 6.13
C GLU A 28 -9.30 4.76 6.34
N GLN A 29 -9.10 4.02 5.26
CA GLN A 29 -8.54 2.65 5.31
C GLN A 29 -7.11 2.67 5.87
N ALA A 30 -6.28 3.62 5.45
CA ALA A 30 -4.93 3.78 5.98
C ALA A 30 -4.92 4.19 7.46
N GLU A 31 -5.82 5.08 7.89
CA GLU A 31 -5.93 5.48 9.30
C GLU A 31 -6.42 4.32 10.18
N GLN A 32 -7.41 3.56 9.72
CA GLN A 32 -7.84 2.32 10.37
C GLN A 32 -6.65 1.35 10.48
N GLY A 33 -5.88 1.20 9.40
CA GLY A 33 -4.69 0.37 9.34
C GLY A 33 -3.61 0.78 10.34
N LYS A 34 -3.38 2.08 10.51
CA LYS A 34 -2.47 2.63 11.51
C LYS A 34 -2.87 2.23 12.94
N ASN A 35 -4.16 2.33 13.27
CA ASN A 35 -4.68 1.93 14.56
C ASN A 35 -4.50 0.42 14.81
N LEU A 36 -4.84 -0.41 13.82
CA LEU A 36 -4.65 -1.86 13.89
C LEU A 36 -3.16 -2.24 13.96
N TYR A 37 -2.31 -1.56 13.19
CA TYR A 37 -0.87 -1.73 13.26
C TYR A 37 -0.35 -1.46 14.68
N GLY A 38 -0.78 -0.38 15.31
CA GLY A 38 -0.43 -0.05 16.70
C GLY A 38 -0.78 -1.15 17.69
N GLN A 39 -1.90 -1.83 17.47
CA GLN A 39 -2.39 -2.90 18.36
C GLN A 39 -1.69 -4.25 18.13
N TYR A 40 -1.41 -4.62 16.89
CA TYR A 40 -1.03 -6.00 16.55
C TYR A 40 0.39 -6.14 15.99
N CYS A 41 1.01 -5.07 15.52
CA CYS A 41 2.26 -5.14 14.74
C CYS A 41 3.40 -4.36 15.39
N SER A 42 3.11 -3.21 16.01
CA SER A 42 4.10 -2.24 16.48
C SER A 42 5.07 -2.79 17.54
N VAL A 43 4.64 -3.76 18.34
CA VAL A 43 5.49 -4.37 19.38
C VAL A 43 6.74 -5.04 18.80
N CYS A 44 6.65 -5.55 17.57
CA CYS A 44 7.78 -6.15 16.85
C CYS A 44 8.35 -5.21 15.80
N HIS A 45 7.49 -4.61 14.97
CA HIS A 45 7.92 -3.77 13.85
C HIS A 45 8.26 -2.32 14.23
N GLY A 46 8.15 -1.96 15.52
CA GLY A 46 8.38 -0.61 16.01
C GLY A 46 7.19 0.35 15.77
N PRO A 47 7.09 1.44 16.53
CA PRO A 47 5.98 2.39 16.40
C PRO A 47 6.00 3.17 15.08
N ASP A 48 7.18 3.26 14.46
CA ASP A 48 7.43 3.92 13.17
C ASP A 48 7.50 2.93 11.98
N ALA A 49 7.22 1.65 12.24
CA ALA A 49 7.27 0.56 11.26
C ALA A 49 8.67 0.31 10.63
N ARG A 50 9.74 0.76 11.29
CA ARG A 50 11.12 0.62 10.78
C ARG A 50 11.78 -0.69 11.17
N GLY A 51 11.06 -1.58 11.83
CA GLY A 51 11.61 -2.85 12.28
C GLY A 51 12.63 -2.70 13.40
N GLY A 52 13.57 -3.62 13.44
CA GLY A 52 14.66 -3.61 14.41
C GLY A 52 14.90 -4.94 15.09
N LYS A 53 15.41 -4.91 16.30
CA LYS A 53 15.68 -6.14 17.06
C LYS A 53 14.39 -6.79 17.54
N VAL A 54 14.32 -8.10 17.41
CA VAL A 54 13.22 -8.89 17.99
C VAL A 54 13.18 -8.68 19.51
N PRO A 55 12.05 -8.28 20.11
CA PRO A 55 11.93 -8.15 21.55
C PRO A 55 12.24 -9.48 22.24
N GLN A 56 12.92 -9.43 23.40
CA GLN A 56 13.41 -10.63 24.12
C GLN A 56 12.32 -11.66 24.39
N GLN A 57 11.11 -11.21 24.72
CA GLN A 57 9.96 -12.09 24.97
C GLN A 57 9.54 -12.91 23.75
N PHE A 58 9.96 -12.49 22.56
CA PHE A 58 9.66 -13.15 21.27
C PHE A 58 10.89 -13.79 20.64
N GLY A 59 12.01 -13.88 21.32
CA GLY A 59 13.29 -14.35 20.79
C GLY A 59 13.29 -15.77 20.20
N LYS A 60 12.21 -16.53 20.39
CA LYS A 60 12.01 -17.85 19.79
C LYS A 60 11.24 -17.82 18.45
N ILE A 61 10.74 -16.67 18.04
CA ILE A 61 9.86 -16.51 16.87
C ILE A 61 10.63 -16.23 15.57
N GLY A 62 11.86 -16.69 15.49
CA GLY A 62 12.66 -16.61 14.26
C GLY A 62 13.44 -15.29 14.12
N GLY A 63 14.61 -15.39 13.49
CA GLY A 63 15.45 -14.26 13.13
C GLY A 63 16.02 -13.43 14.30
N LYS A 64 17.02 -12.64 13.98
CA LYS A 64 17.60 -11.67 14.95
C LYS A 64 16.99 -10.29 14.81
N GLU A 65 16.38 -10.03 13.67
CA GLU A 65 15.83 -8.72 13.30
C GLU A 65 14.44 -8.85 12.68
N VAL A 66 13.62 -7.86 12.95
CA VAL A 66 12.30 -7.68 12.35
C VAL A 66 12.46 -6.75 11.15
N PRO A 67 12.03 -7.15 9.95
CA PRO A 67 12.13 -6.31 8.76
C PRO A 67 11.35 -5.00 8.90
N ALA A 68 11.86 -3.93 8.28
CA ALA A 68 11.13 -2.68 8.15
C ALA A 68 9.92 -2.84 7.22
N LEU A 69 8.81 -2.23 7.60
CA LEU A 69 7.61 -2.11 6.78
C LEU A 69 7.50 -0.72 6.16
N ALA A 70 8.28 0.26 6.66
CA ALA A 70 8.33 1.62 6.14
C ALA A 70 9.76 2.14 6.10
N GLY A 71 10.05 3.01 5.13
CA GLY A 71 11.35 3.65 4.94
C GLY A 71 12.28 2.90 3.99
N PRO A 72 13.56 3.31 3.93
CA PRO A 72 14.53 2.69 3.03
C PRO A 72 14.70 1.19 3.30
N GLY A 73 14.61 0.37 2.25
CA GLY A 73 14.73 -1.08 2.35
C GLY A 73 13.52 -1.78 2.97
N ALA A 74 12.39 -1.07 3.14
CA ALA A 74 11.16 -1.64 3.65
C ALA A 74 10.58 -2.70 2.71
N LEU A 75 9.82 -3.62 3.29
CA LEU A 75 9.12 -4.70 2.56
C LEU A 75 10.06 -5.49 1.64
N PRO A 76 11.19 -5.99 2.15
CA PRO A 76 12.21 -6.63 1.32
C PRO A 76 11.65 -7.85 0.58
N GLY A 77 11.94 -7.94 -0.73
CA GLY A 77 11.48 -9.03 -1.58
C GLY A 77 10.02 -8.97 -1.99
N MET A 78 9.29 -7.89 -1.67
CA MET A 78 7.90 -7.69 -2.07
C MET A 78 7.82 -6.83 -3.34
N GLU A 79 7.19 -7.34 -4.38
CA GLU A 79 7.06 -6.66 -5.68
C GLU A 79 5.77 -5.82 -5.79
N ASN A 80 4.75 -6.19 -5.02
CA ASN A 80 3.44 -5.53 -5.05
C ASN A 80 2.70 -5.67 -3.70
N ALA A 81 1.67 -4.87 -3.51
CA ALA A 81 0.91 -4.85 -2.28
C ALA A 81 0.17 -6.17 -1.98
N ALA A 82 -0.17 -6.96 -3.00
CA ALA A 82 -0.81 -8.26 -2.79
C ALA A 82 0.13 -9.25 -2.09
N GLN A 83 1.42 -9.24 -2.44
CA GLN A 83 2.40 -10.09 -1.75
C GLN A 83 2.56 -9.70 -0.27
N VAL A 84 2.51 -8.38 0.03
CA VAL A 84 2.52 -7.90 1.42
C VAL A 84 1.29 -8.39 2.17
N TYR A 85 0.10 -8.27 1.58
CA TYR A 85 -1.15 -8.73 2.16
C TYR A 85 -1.13 -10.25 2.43
N GLU A 86 -0.78 -11.07 1.45
CA GLU A 86 -0.74 -12.53 1.58
C GLU A 86 0.28 -12.97 2.63
N PHE A 87 1.45 -12.34 2.66
CA PHE A 87 2.45 -12.62 3.68
C PHE A 87 1.94 -12.26 5.08
N ALA A 88 1.38 -11.05 5.23
CA ALA A 88 0.84 -10.61 6.50
C ALA A 88 -0.25 -11.56 7.01
N LYS A 89 -1.22 -11.92 6.16
CA LYS A 89 -2.31 -12.83 6.51
C LYS A 89 -1.81 -14.23 6.88
N SER A 90 -0.84 -14.76 6.14
CA SER A 90 -0.39 -16.15 6.31
C SER A 90 0.69 -16.33 7.39
N LYS A 91 1.39 -15.24 7.80
CA LYS A 91 2.56 -15.32 8.69
C LYS A 91 2.47 -14.42 9.92
N MET A 92 1.62 -13.39 9.91
CA MET A 92 1.57 -12.36 10.94
C MET A 92 0.21 -12.31 11.67
N PRO A 93 0.19 -11.99 12.98
CA PRO A 93 1.35 -11.99 13.88
C PRO A 93 1.95 -13.38 14.04
N PRO A 94 3.26 -13.51 14.27
CA PRO A 94 3.88 -14.82 14.52
C PRO A 94 3.21 -15.52 15.71
N GLY A 95 2.86 -16.78 15.55
CA GLY A 95 2.12 -17.57 16.54
C GLY A 95 0.61 -17.52 16.39
N HIS A 96 0.06 -16.50 15.73
CA HIS A 96 -1.38 -16.33 15.48
C HIS A 96 -1.67 -15.83 14.06
N PRO A 97 -1.13 -16.48 13.01
CA PRO A 97 -1.38 -16.05 11.63
C PRO A 97 -2.87 -16.18 11.29
N GLY A 98 -3.39 -15.24 10.53
CA GLY A 98 -4.79 -15.23 10.11
C GLY A 98 -5.79 -14.85 11.21
N MET A 99 -5.34 -14.30 12.35
CA MET A 99 -6.24 -13.92 13.45
C MET A 99 -7.12 -12.70 13.15
N LEU A 100 -6.71 -11.87 12.19
CA LEU A 100 -7.46 -10.69 11.78
C LEU A 100 -8.34 -11.02 10.56
N GLN A 101 -9.38 -10.21 10.35
CA GLN A 101 -10.19 -10.28 9.13
C GLN A 101 -9.41 -9.75 7.93
N ASP A 102 -9.80 -10.15 6.73
CA ASP A 102 -9.12 -9.74 5.48
C ASP A 102 -9.07 -8.23 5.32
N GLU A 103 -10.17 -7.54 5.64
CA GLU A 103 -10.26 -6.09 5.58
C GLU A 103 -9.32 -5.40 6.58
N GLN A 104 -9.06 -6.03 7.72
CA GLN A 104 -8.12 -5.51 8.72
C GLN A 104 -6.67 -5.66 8.24
N TYR A 105 -6.31 -6.78 7.64
CA TYR A 105 -5.00 -6.93 7.00
C TYR A 105 -4.80 -5.95 5.85
N LEU A 106 -5.81 -5.76 5.00
CA LEU A 106 -5.77 -4.79 3.90
C LEU A 106 -5.63 -3.35 4.40
N ALA A 107 -6.30 -3.01 5.50
CA ALA A 107 -6.13 -1.71 6.15
C ALA A 107 -4.69 -1.52 6.66
N ILE A 108 -4.10 -2.51 7.32
CA ILE A 108 -2.69 -2.46 7.76
C ILE A 108 -1.74 -2.30 6.57
N VAL A 109 -2.00 -3.00 5.46
CA VAL A 109 -1.22 -2.84 4.22
C VAL A 109 -1.36 -1.42 3.69
N SER A 110 -2.57 -0.84 3.68
CA SER A 110 -2.80 0.56 3.26
C SER A 110 -1.97 1.55 4.09
N PHE A 111 -1.91 1.36 5.41
CA PHE A 111 -1.02 2.14 6.27
C PHE A 111 0.46 1.99 5.86
N ALA A 112 0.93 0.76 5.64
CA ALA A 112 2.31 0.53 5.22
C ALA A 112 2.61 1.17 3.86
N LEU A 113 1.69 1.11 2.90
CA LEU A 113 1.80 1.78 1.60
C LEU A 113 1.91 3.30 1.76
N GLN A 114 1.05 3.90 2.59
CA GLN A 114 1.09 5.33 2.89
C GLN A 114 2.41 5.74 3.56
N ALA A 115 2.89 4.95 4.52
CA ALA A 115 4.16 5.17 5.20
C ALA A 115 5.38 5.08 4.24
N ASN A 116 5.23 4.44 3.09
CA ASN A 116 6.20 4.39 1.99
C ASN A 116 5.94 5.42 0.88
N GLY A 117 5.08 6.41 1.12
CA GLY A 117 4.86 7.53 0.22
C GLY A 117 3.82 7.31 -0.88
N ILE A 118 3.13 6.16 -0.91
CA ILE A 118 2.03 5.94 -1.83
C ILE A 118 0.81 6.70 -1.30
N GLN A 119 0.24 7.56 -2.14
CA GLN A 119 -0.88 8.40 -1.72
C GLN A 119 -2.23 7.70 -1.90
N PRO A 120 -3.20 7.96 -1.02
CA PRO A 120 -4.56 7.48 -1.20
C PRO A 120 -5.18 8.12 -2.45
N ASP A 121 -6.00 7.36 -3.17
CA ASP A 121 -6.72 7.80 -4.37
C ASP A 121 -8.25 7.77 -4.21
N GLY A 122 -8.73 7.43 -3.00
CA GLY A 122 -10.15 7.35 -2.69
C GLY A 122 -10.81 6.02 -3.10
N GLN A 123 -10.06 5.06 -3.63
CA GLN A 123 -10.57 3.73 -3.92
C GLN A 123 -10.12 2.74 -2.83
N PRO A 124 -10.98 1.86 -2.34
CA PRO A 124 -10.56 0.90 -1.30
C PRO A 124 -9.54 -0.10 -1.83
N LEU A 125 -8.51 -0.38 -1.03
CA LEU A 125 -7.61 -1.49 -1.26
C LEU A 125 -8.35 -2.80 -1.04
N THR A 126 -8.32 -3.66 -2.02
CA THR A 126 -8.83 -5.03 -1.97
C THR A 126 -7.71 -6.00 -2.35
N ALA A 127 -7.89 -7.30 -2.11
CA ALA A 127 -6.93 -8.31 -2.55
C ALA A 127 -6.67 -8.24 -4.07
N GLU A 128 -7.70 -7.86 -4.84
CA GLU A 128 -7.60 -7.75 -6.31
C GLU A 128 -6.85 -6.48 -6.74
N THR A 129 -7.19 -5.33 -6.13
CA THR A 129 -6.54 -4.06 -6.49
C THR A 129 -5.10 -4.00 -6.00
N ALA A 130 -4.76 -4.69 -4.89
CA ALA A 130 -3.41 -4.79 -4.36
C ALA A 130 -2.39 -5.37 -5.36
N LYS A 131 -2.82 -6.24 -6.28
CA LYS A 131 -1.97 -6.79 -7.35
C LYS A 131 -1.44 -5.72 -8.31
N LYS A 132 -2.15 -4.61 -8.44
CA LYS A 132 -1.83 -3.51 -9.37
C LYS A 132 -0.86 -2.50 -8.76
N ILE A 133 -0.73 -2.48 -7.43
CA ILE A 133 0.14 -1.53 -6.73
C ILE A 133 1.54 -2.11 -6.67
N LYS A 134 2.42 -1.60 -7.52
CA LYS A 134 3.83 -1.97 -7.53
C LYS A 134 4.57 -1.29 -6.38
N LEU A 135 5.45 -2.05 -5.74
CA LEU A 135 6.38 -1.52 -4.74
C LEU A 135 7.72 -1.28 -5.43
N SER A 136 8.27 -0.09 -5.26
CA SER A 136 9.64 0.23 -5.67
C SER A 136 10.61 -0.37 -4.65
N GLY A 137 10.39 -1.63 -4.32
CA GLY A 137 11.04 -2.26 -3.22
C GLY A 137 12.14 -3.18 -3.62
N GLY A 138 13.29 -2.95 -3.08
CA GLY A 138 14.31 -3.95 -2.93
C GLY A 138 15.16 -4.26 -4.17
N ASN A 139 15.86 -3.23 -4.64
CA ASN A 139 17.21 -3.41 -5.16
C ASN A 139 18.19 -3.21 -4.03
#